data_9f1ef57d4e3a79a6f0eeec2c54c7b632
#
_entry.id   9f1ef57d4e3a79a6f0eeec2c54c7b632
#
_cell.length_a   1.000
_cell.length_b   1.000
_cell.length_c   1.000
_cell.angle_alpha   90.00
_cell.angle_beta   90.00
_cell.angle_gamma   90.00
#
_symmetry.space_group_name_H-M   'P 1'
#
loop_
_entity.id
_entity.type
_entity.pdbx_description
1 polymer ?
#
loop_
_entity_poly.entity_id
_entity_poly.type
_entity_poly.pdbx_seq_one_letter_code
_entity_poly.pdbx_strand_id
1 'polypeptide(L)'
;GVDTGKIIKTDKFYAPAAKNKSGAYKMKSGQVVYLCFSTDFLIEEADAWREECWQMIRERSDLHFIFLTKRIERFRDCIPDDWKDGYENVTVGCTVENQDRADYRLSIFRELPIRHKNIICQPLIERVNLEPYLEEIELVVVGGESDKMARPLDYDWVLDIREQCISHEVHFEFR
;
A
#
# COMPACT_ATOMS: atom_id res chain seq x y z
N GLY A 1 -16.30 17.77 15.59
CA GLY A 1 -15.05 17.13 15.23
C GLY A 1 -15.33 15.68 14.88
N VAL A 2 -14.77 15.20 13.79
CA VAL A 2 -14.80 13.77 13.45
C VAL A 2 -13.95 13.05 14.51
N ASP A 3 -14.52 12.04 15.17
CA ASP A 3 -13.78 11.18 16.08
C ASP A 3 -12.79 10.34 15.25
N THR A 4 -11.53 10.78 15.21
CA THR A 4 -10.46 10.12 14.45
C THR A 4 -10.02 8.77 15.02
N GLY A 5 -10.54 8.37 16.19
CA GLY A 5 -10.27 7.08 16.83
C GLY A 5 -11.20 5.95 16.37
N LYS A 6 -12.27 6.26 15.63
CA LYS A 6 -13.24 5.26 15.20
C LYS A 6 -13.06 4.91 13.71
N ILE A 7 -12.77 3.64 13.43
CA ILE A 7 -12.75 3.11 12.07
C ILE A 7 -14.20 2.92 11.59
N ILE A 8 -14.54 3.53 10.45
CA ILE A 8 -15.87 3.47 9.87
C ILE A 8 -15.80 3.21 8.37
N LYS A 9 -16.81 2.53 7.83
CA LYS A 9 -17.02 2.41 6.40
C LYS A 9 -17.47 3.79 5.86
N THR A 10 -16.69 4.37 4.96
CA THR A 10 -16.99 5.71 4.41
C THR A 10 -18.06 5.66 3.32
N ASP A 11 -18.68 6.80 3.02
CA ASP A 11 -19.67 6.94 1.91
C ASP A 11 -19.08 6.56 0.55
N LYS A 12 -17.76 6.60 0.41
CA LYS A 12 -17.02 6.26 -0.83
C LYS A 12 -16.64 4.78 -0.93
N PHE A 13 -16.96 3.97 0.07
CA PHE A 13 -16.59 2.55 0.08
C PHE A 13 -17.01 1.82 -1.19
N TYR A 14 -18.21 2.06 -1.68
CA TYR A 14 -18.74 1.43 -2.89
C TYR A 14 -18.49 2.23 -4.18
N ALA A 15 -17.64 3.26 -4.14
CA ALA A 15 -17.37 4.10 -5.32
C ALA A 15 -16.88 3.33 -6.55
N PRO A 16 -16.01 2.30 -6.42
CA PRO A 16 -15.57 1.51 -7.58
C PRO A 16 -16.71 0.79 -8.30
N ALA A 17 -17.70 0.28 -7.54
CA ALA A 17 -18.86 -0.45 -8.09
C ALA A 17 -20.05 0.45 -8.42
N ALA A 18 -19.98 1.75 -8.15
CA ALA A 18 -21.08 2.68 -8.35
C ALA A 18 -21.42 2.86 -9.83
N LYS A 19 -22.72 2.71 -10.19
CA LYS A 19 -23.25 2.88 -11.56
C LYS A 19 -24.07 4.15 -11.68
N ASN A 20 -24.15 4.66 -12.89
CA ASN A 20 -25.06 5.75 -13.26
C ASN A 20 -26.46 5.20 -13.61
N LYS A 21 -27.39 6.09 -13.98
CA LYS A 21 -28.78 5.72 -14.33
C LYS A 21 -28.86 4.81 -15.57
N SER A 22 -27.85 4.81 -16.44
CA SER A 22 -27.80 3.94 -17.63
C SER A 22 -27.16 2.58 -17.35
N GLY A 23 -26.76 2.30 -16.09
CA GLY A 23 -26.10 1.05 -15.69
C GLY A 23 -24.58 1.01 -15.91
N ALA A 24 -23.99 2.06 -16.49
CA ALA A 24 -22.53 2.14 -16.68
C ALA A 24 -21.82 2.55 -15.38
N TYR A 25 -20.64 2.01 -15.14
CA TYR A 25 -19.81 2.41 -13.99
C TYR A 25 -19.44 3.90 -14.06
N LYS A 26 -19.51 4.58 -12.91
CA LYS A 26 -19.10 5.98 -12.79
C LYS A 26 -17.58 6.14 -12.90
N MET A 27 -16.85 5.19 -12.32
CA MET A 27 -15.39 5.14 -12.39
C MET A 27 -14.98 4.44 -13.69
N LYS A 28 -14.17 5.13 -14.50
CA LYS A 28 -13.77 4.63 -15.82
C LYS A 28 -12.69 3.56 -15.71
N SER A 29 -12.67 2.64 -16.66
CA SER A 29 -11.62 1.65 -16.83
C SER A 29 -10.23 2.28 -16.89
N GLY A 30 -9.21 1.60 -16.34
CA GLY A 30 -7.83 2.06 -16.29
C GLY A 30 -7.52 3.07 -15.17
N GLN A 31 -8.50 3.46 -14.33
CA GLN A 31 -8.24 4.35 -13.20
C GLN A 31 -7.58 3.59 -12.04
N VAL A 32 -6.73 4.31 -11.29
CA VAL A 32 -6.13 3.83 -10.05
C VAL A 32 -7.02 4.18 -8.86
N VAL A 33 -7.23 3.22 -7.97
CA VAL A 33 -8.04 3.35 -6.75
C VAL A 33 -7.13 3.14 -5.53
N TYR A 34 -6.99 4.17 -4.73
CA TYR A 34 -6.25 4.11 -3.47
C TYR A 34 -7.16 3.67 -2.33
N LEU A 35 -6.85 2.54 -1.70
CA LEU A 35 -7.64 1.95 -0.63
C LEU A 35 -7.03 2.28 0.74
N CYS A 36 -7.83 2.81 1.65
CA CYS A 36 -7.48 3.02 3.07
C CYS A 36 -6.21 3.86 3.30
N PHE A 37 -5.93 4.87 2.46
CA PHE A 37 -4.74 5.71 2.59
C PHE A 37 -4.71 6.59 3.85
N SER A 38 -5.86 6.77 4.51
CA SER A 38 -5.97 7.45 5.82
C SER A 38 -5.98 6.49 7.01
N THR A 39 -5.94 5.19 6.74
CA THR A 39 -5.93 4.12 7.74
C THR A 39 -5.00 2.99 7.27
N ASP A 40 -5.35 1.72 7.54
CA ASP A 40 -4.59 0.57 7.06
C ASP A 40 -5.59 -0.50 6.55
N PHE A 41 -5.35 -1.03 5.37
CA PHE A 41 -6.25 -2.01 4.76
C PHE A 41 -6.34 -3.32 5.56
N LEU A 42 -5.29 -3.68 6.28
CA LEU A 42 -5.21 -4.91 7.07
C LEU A 42 -5.59 -4.70 8.55
N ILE A 43 -6.18 -3.55 8.91
CA ILE A 43 -6.63 -3.29 10.29
C ILE A 43 -7.77 -4.24 10.70
N GLU A 44 -7.76 -4.71 11.94
CA GLU A 44 -8.72 -5.70 12.46
C GLU A 44 -10.17 -5.20 12.44
N GLU A 45 -10.37 -3.93 12.76
CA GLU A 45 -11.70 -3.29 12.77
C GLU A 45 -12.37 -3.29 11.40
N ALA A 46 -11.61 -3.49 10.31
CA ALA A 46 -12.13 -3.57 8.94
C ALA A 46 -12.39 -5.00 8.45
N ASP A 47 -12.09 -6.03 9.25
CA ASP A 47 -12.22 -7.44 8.84
C ASP A 47 -13.62 -7.77 8.31
N ALA A 48 -14.66 -7.28 8.99
CA ALA A 48 -16.06 -7.52 8.60
C ALA A 48 -16.43 -6.95 7.20
N TRP A 49 -15.63 -6.03 6.67
CA TRP A 49 -15.91 -5.36 5.38
C TRP A 49 -14.95 -5.79 4.27
N ARG A 50 -13.92 -6.54 4.60
CA ARG A 50 -12.83 -6.85 3.67
C ARG A 50 -13.29 -7.74 2.52
N GLU A 51 -14.16 -8.72 2.78
CA GLU A 51 -14.69 -9.57 1.71
C GLU A 51 -15.51 -8.76 0.69
N GLU A 52 -16.32 -7.78 1.13
CA GLU A 52 -17.01 -6.88 0.20
C GLU A 52 -16.02 -6.09 -0.68
N CYS A 53 -14.88 -5.69 -0.10
CA CYS A 53 -13.82 -4.99 -0.85
C CYS A 53 -13.20 -5.91 -1.90
N TRP A 54 -12.84 -7.15 -1.52
CA TRP A 54 -12.31 -8.14 -2.46
C TRP A 54 -13.28 -8.46 -3.59
N GLN A 55 -14.57 -8.56 -3.29
CA GLN A 55 -15.59 -8.75 -4.31
C GLN A 55 -15.61 -7.59 -5.33
N MET A 56 -15.54 -6.35 -4.87
CA MET A 56 -15.46 -5.18 -5.77
C MET A 56 -14.17 -5.19 -6.61
N ILE A 57 -13.04 -5.59 -6.03
CA ILE A 57 -11.75 -5.69 -6.75
C ILE A 57 -11.85 -6.74 -7.87
N ARG A 58 -12.48 -7.88 -7.61
CA ARG A 58 -12.73 -8.92 -8.63
C ARG A 58 -13.69 -8.44 -9.73
N GLU A 59 -14.80 -7.80 -9.34
CA GLU A 59 -15.78 -7.23 -10.28
C GLU A 59 -15.19 -6.15 -11.17
N ARG A 60 -14.25 -5.35 -10.63
CA ARG A 60 -13.63 -4.23 -11.32
C ARG A 60 -12.18 -4.52 -11.66
N SER A 61 -11.94 -5.66 -12.31
CA SER A 61 -10.61 -6.05 -12.82
C SER A 61 -10.03 -5.07 -13.86
N ASP A 62 -10.87 -4.17 -14.38
CA ASP A 62 -10.52 -3.05 -15.26
C ASP A 62 -9.94 -1.83 -14.53
N LEU A 63 -9.96 -1.80 -13.20
CA LEU A 63 -9.33 -0.78 -12.34
C LEU A 63 -8.05 -1.35 -11.72
N HIS A 64 -7.15 -0.47 -11.31
CA HIS A 64 -5.98 -0.86 -10.53
C HIS A 64 -6.11 -0.38 -9.09
N PHE A 65 -6.00 -1.29 -8.13
CA PHE A 65 -6.16 -0.99 -6.71
C PHE A 65 -4.81 -1.00 -6.00
N ILE A 66 -4.58 0.02 -5.17
CA ILE A 66 -3.36 0.12 -4.36
C ILE A 66 -3.74 0.30 -2.90
N PHE A 67 -3.18 -0.50 -2.02
CA PHE A 67 -3.24 -0.25 -0.58
C PHE A 67 -1.87 -0.32 0.07
N LEU A 68 -1.74 0.42 1.18
CA LEU A 68 -0.55 0.47 2.00
C LEU A 68 -0.84 -0.18 3.35
N THR A 69 0.16 -0.86 3.91
CA THR A 69 0.02 -1.46 5.22
C THR A 69 1.31 -1.39 6.05
N LYS A 70 1.12 -1.23 7.35
CA LYS A 70 2.14 -1.43 8.40
C LYS A 70 1.94 -2.76 9.15
N ARG A 71 0.91 -3.55 8.75
CA ARG A 71 0.46 -4.80 9.39
C ARG A 71 0.65 -5.99 8.46
N ILE A 72 1.80 -6.06 7.80
CA ILE A 72 2.04 -7.07 6.75
C ILE A 72 1.97 -8.52 7.29
N GLU A 73 2.20 -8.70 8.59
CA GLU A 73 2.06 -9.98 9.29
C GLU A 73 0.64 -10.56 9.23
N ARG A 74 -0.39 -9.70 9.08
CA ARG A 74 -1.79 -10.13 8.95
C ARG A 74 -2.20 -10.48 7.52
N PHE A 75 -1.31 -10.29 6.55
CA PHE A 75 -1.66 -10.39 5.13
C PHE A 75 -2.35 -11.72 4.79
N ARG A 76 -1.78 -12.85 5.23
CA ARG A 76 -2.32 -14.19 4.92
C ARG A 76 -3.73 -14.42 5.47
N ASP A 77 -4.06 -13.81 6.61
CA ASP A 77 -5.37 -13.91 7.25
C ASP A 77 -6.42 -12.99 6.60
N CYS A 78 -5.97 -12.05 5.77
CA CYS A 78 -6.80 -10.99 5.18
C CYS A 78 -7.06 -11.15 3.68
N ILE A 79 -6.39 -12.07 3.01
CA ILE A 79 -6.59 -12.34 1.58
C ILE A 79 -7.74 -13.31 1.34
N PRO A 80 -8.43 -13.24 0.18
CA PRO A 80 -9.48 -14.18 -0.17
C PRO A 80 -8.90 -15.53 -0.62
N ASP A 81 -9.71 -16.59 -0.55
CA ASP A 81 -9.30 -17.97 -0.89
C ASP A 81 -8.77 -18.11 -2.33
N ASP A 82 -9.25 -17.27 -3.24
CA ASP A 82 -8.87 -17.27 -4.66
C ASP A 82 -7.69 -16.34 -4.97
N TRP A 83 -6.99 -15.82 -3.96
CA TRP A 83 -5.85 -14.92 -4.13
C TRP A 83 -4.67 -15.52 -4.93
N LYS A 84 -4.34 -16.79 -4.70
CA LYS A 84 -3.20 -17.51 -5.33
C LYS A 84 -1.89 -16.73 -5.20
N ASP A 85 -1.28 -16.34 -6.33
CA ASP A 85 -0.02 -15.58 -6.41
C ASP A 85 -0.24 -14.05 -6.48
N GLY A 86 -1.48 -13.63 -6.27
CA GLY A 86 -1.88 -12.20 -6.32
C GLY A 86 -2.72 -11.84 -7.53
N TYR A 87 -3.61 -10.87 -7.33
CA TYR A 87 -4.40 -10.30 -8.41
C TYR A 87 -3.57 -9.36 -9.27
N GLU A 88 -3.73 -9.44 -10.60
CA GLU A 88 -3.07 -8.57 -11.58
C GLU A 88 -3.38 -7.08 -11.39
N ASN A 89 -4.51 -6.77 -10.81
CA ASN A 89 -4.97 -5.41 -10.62
C ASN A 89 -4.82 -4.89 -9.18
N VAL A 90 -3.95 -5.53 -8.37
CA VAL A 90 -3.68 -5.11 -6.99
C VAL A 90 -2.20 -4.93 -6.73
N THR A 91 -1.81 -3.74 -6.28
CA THR A 91 -0.48 -3.45 -5.73
C THR A 91 -0.55 -3.33 -4.22
N VAL A 92 0.36 -3.98 -3.54
CA VAL A 92 0.54 -3.88 -2.08
C VAL A 92 1.79 -3.07 -1.76
N GLY A 93 1.63 -2.00 -0.98
CA GLY A 93 2.74 -1.22 -0.45
C GLY A 93 3.00 -1.57 1.02
N CYS A 94 4.22 -2.04 1.32
CA CYS A 94 4.66 -2.25 2.70
C CYS A 94 5.35 -0.97 3.21
N THR A 95 4.79 -0.37 4.26
CA THR A 95 5.35 0.86 4.85
C THR A 95 6.42 0.54 5.87
N VAL A 96 7.57 1.19 5.74
CA VAL A 96 8.71 1.07 6.66
C VAL A 96 9.28 2.46 6.95
N GLU A 97 9.43 2.81 8.22
CA GLU A 97 9.86 4.13 8.65
C GLU A 97 11.34 4.18 9.06
N ASN A 98 11.88 3.04 9.50
CA ASN A 98 13.22 2.87 10.05
C ASN A 98 13.73 1.45 9.79
N GLN A 99 15.02 1.19 10.13
CA GLN A 99 15.63 -0.11 9.86
C GLN A 99 14.94 -1.26 10.59
N ASP A 100 14.58 -1.09 11.86
CA ASP A 100 13.89 -2.15 12.64
C ASP A 100 12.57 -2.56 11.97
N ARG A 101 11.82 -1.58 11.43
CA ARG A 101 10.56 -1.85 10.71
C ARG A 101 10.81 -2.44 9.33
N ALA A 102 11.86 -2.02 8.65
CA ALA A 102 12.28 -2.63 7.38
C ALA A 102 12.64 -4.11 7.60
N ASP A 103 13.52 -4.41 8.53
CA ASP A 103 13.96 -5.78 8.80
C ASP A 103 12.81 -6.70 9.22
N TYR A 104 11.90 -6.21 10.07
CA TYR A 104 10.73 -6.98 10.49
C TYR A 104 9.73 -7.17 9.35
N ARG A 105 9.24 -6.08 8.76
CA ARG A 105 8.13 -6.14 7.80
C ARG A 105 8.55 -6.67 6.43
N LEU A 106 9.72 -6.27 5.92
CA LEU A 106 10.16 -6.68 4.59
C LEU A 106 10.62 -8.14 4.55
N SER A 107 11.13 -8.68 5.67
CA SER A 107 11.41 -10.12 5.79
C SER A 107 10.15 -10.97 5.61
N ILE A 108 9.00 -10.49 6.10
CA ILE A 108 7.71 -11.14 5.88
C ILE A 108 7.23 -10.87 4.44
N PHE A 109 7.27 -9.61 4.00
CA PHE A 109 6.72 -9.15 2.73
C PHE A 109 7.29 -9.86 1.51
N ARG A 110 8.59 -10.11 1.50
CA ARG A 110 9.28 -10.82 0.41
C ARG A 110 8.75 -12.23 0.19
N GLU A 111 8.32 -12.92 1.26
CA GLU A 111 7.83 -14.32 1.22
C GLU A 111 6.32 -14.43 0.94
N LEU A 112 5.64 -13.30 0.76
CA LEU A 112 4.20 -13.30 0.50
C LEU A 112 3.90 -13.42 -1.01
N PRO A 113 2.82 -14.16 -1.36
CA PRO A 113 2.39 -14.32 -2.74
C PRO A 113 1.71 -13.03 -3.23
N ILE A 114 2.49 -11.99 -3.48
CA ILE A 114 2.03 -10.69 -3.96
C ILE A 114 2.70 -10.42 -5.29
N ARG A 115 1.91 -10.15 -6.31
CA ARG A 115 2.40 -9.94 -7.67
C ARG A 115 3.04 -8.57 -7.87
N HIS A 116 2.41 -7.52 -7.35
CA HIS A 116 2.90 -6.13 -7.46
C HIS A 116 3.26 -5.61 -6.08
N LYS A 117 4.56 -5.46 -5.83
CA LYS A 117 5.13 -5.11 -4.52
C LYS A 117 5.78 -3.73 -4.56
N ASN A 118 5.38 -2.84 -3.64
CA ASN A 118 6.02 -1.55 -3.42
C ASN A 118 6.53 -1.42 -1.98
N ILE A 119 7.64 -0.73 -1.78
CA ILE A 119 8.12 -0.31 -0.46
C ILE A 119 7.82 1.18 -0.28
N ILE A 120 7.27 1.54 0.88
CA ILE A 120 6.89 2.92 1.20
C ILE A 120 7.67 3.40 2.43
N CYS A 121 8.68 4.22 2.22
CA CYS A 121 9.47 4.87 3.26
C CYS A 121 8.92 6.29 3.51
N GLN A 122 7.66 6.37 3.97
CA GLN A 122 7.00 7.63 4.25
C GLN A 122 6.11 7.52 5.49
N PRO A 123 6.54 8.19 6.62
CA PRO A 123 7.76 8.99 6.73
C PRO A 123 9.04 8.15 6.85
N LEU A 124 10.11 8.59 6.22
CA LEU A 124 11.45 8.09 6.50
C LEU A 124 12.02 8.88 7.69
N ILE A 125 12.43 8.19 8.76
CA ILE A 125 12.85 8.82 10.02
C ILE A 125 14.29 8.51 10.45
N GLU A 126 14.95 7.64 9.68
CA GLU A 126 16.40 7.37 9.80
C GLU A 126 16.93 6.78 8.48
N ARG A 127 18.24 6.58 8.41
CA ARG A 127 18.90 5.88 7.30
C ARG A 127 18.46 4.40 7.28
N VAL A 128 18.08 3.89 6.10
CA VAL A 128 17.59 2.52 5.93
C VAL A 128 18.34 1.83 4.78
N ASN A 129 18.83 0.62 5.04
CA ASN A 129 19.32 -0.27 4.01
C ASN A 129 18.21 -1.20 3.53
N LEU A 130 17.79 -1.02 2.29
CA LEU A 130 16.75 -1.81 1.62
C LEU A 130 17.31 -2.90 0.70
N GLU A 131 18.62 -2.89 0.40
CA GLU A 131 19.22 -3.82 -0.58
C GLU A 131 18.82 -5.29 -0.41
N PRO A 132 18.74 -5.85 0.85
CA PRO A 132 18.35 -7.25 1.04
C PRO A 132 16.90 -7.57 0.63
N TYR A 133 16.09 -6.54 0.37
CA TYR A 133 14.62 -6.65 0.19
C TYR A 133 14.13 -6.15 -1.17
N LEU A 134 15.03 -5.69 -2.06
CA LEU A 134 14.64 -5.07 -3.33
C LEU A 134 14.27 -6.06 -4.44
N GLU A 135 14.54 -7.35 -4.24
CA GLU A 135 14.10 -8.39 -5.19
C GLU A 135 12.57 -8.40 -5.32
N GLU A 136 12.06 -8.43 -6.53
CA GLU A 136 10.63 -8.38 -6.87
C GLU A 136 9.90 -7.07 -6.46
N ILE A 137 10.62 -6.03 -6.07
CA ILE A 137 10.04 -4.72 -5.78
C ILE A 137 9.96 -3.89 -7.07
N GLU A 138 8.78 -3.35 -7.35
CA GLU A 138 8.56 -2.52 -8.53
C GLU A 138 8.87 -1.05 -8.28
N LEU A 139 8.56 -0.55 -7.06
CA LEU A 139 8.70 0.86 -6.72
C LEU A 139 9.06 1.04 -5.24
N VAL A 140 10.00 1.94 -4.97
CA VAL A 140 10.25 2.49 -3.64
C VAL A 140 9.83 3.96 -3.62
N VAL A 141 8.93 4.31 -2.71
CA VAL A 141 8.50 5.70 -2.47
C VAL A 141 9.13 6.19 -1.17
N VAL A 142 9.77 7.35 -1.22
CA VAL A 142 10.40 7.99 -0.05
C VAL A 142 9.78 9.36 0.19
N GLY A 143 9.54 9.70 1.45
CA GLY A 143 9.04 11.02 1.83
C GLY A 143 9.21 11.29 3.32
N GLY A 144 9.08 12.56 3.70
CA GLY A 144 9.12 13.01 5.09
C GLY A 144 7.77 12.91 5.80
N GLU A 145 7.76 13.35 7.06
CA GLU A 145 6.52 13.54 7.84
C GLU A 145 5.68 14.67 7.24
N SER A 146 4.36 14.53 7.30
CA SER A 146 3.42 15.49 6.70
C SER A 146 2.65 16.34 7.73
N ASP A 147 2.96 16.22 9.02
CA ASP A 147 2.27 16.98 10.06
C ASP A 147 2.92 18.35 10.34
N LYS A 148 2.27 19.17 11.19
CA LYS A 148 2.75 20.52 11.53
C LYS A 148 4.05 20.55 12.33
N MET A 149 4.40 19.44 12.97
CA MET A 149 5.59 19.28 13.79
C MET A 149 6.60 18.33 13.12
N ALA A 150 6.48 18.17 11.79
CA ALA A 150 7.33 17.28 11.00
C ALA A 150 8.83 17.58 11.25
N ARG A 151 9.58 16.53 11.49
CA ARG A 151 11.04 16.61 11.53
C ARG A 151 11.59 16.83 10.12
N PRO A 152 12.64 17.63 9.95
CA PRO A 152 13.33 17.71 8.67
C PRO A 152 13.79 16.32 8.24
N LEU A 153 13.48 15.95 7.00
CA LEU A 153 14.01 14.74 6.39
C LEU A 153 15.46 14.98 5.98
N ASP A 154 16.36 14.08 6.39
CA ASP A 154 17.74 14.11 5.94
C ASP A 154 17.82 13.67 4.48
N TYR A 155 18.28 14.55 3.62
CA TYR A 155 18.33 14.30 2.18
C TYR A 155 19.37 13.25 1.78
N ASP A 156 20.42 13.05 2.57
CA ASP A 156 21.41 12.00 2.32
C ASP A 156 20.79 10.59 2.46
N TRP A 157 19.80 10.43 3.33
CA TRP A 157 19.05 9.15 3.43
C TRP A 157 18.21 8.89 2.17
N VAL A 158 17.65 9.95 1.59
CA VAL A 158 16.88 9.85 0.33
C VAL A 158 17.79 9.45 -0.81
N LEU A 159 18.97 10.08 -0.92
CA LEU A 159 19.95 9.76 -1.95
C LEU A 159 20.48 8.33 -1.81
N ASP A 160 20.74 7.87 -0.59
CA ASP A 160 21.16 6.50 -0.35
C ASP A 160 20.14 5.47 -0.85
N ILE A 161 18.86 5.65 -0.51
CA ILE A 161 17.82 4.75 -0.98
C ILE A 161 17.69 4.81 -2.51
N ARG A 162 17.82 6.00 -3.09
CA ARG A 162 17.81 6.16 -4.55
C ARG A 162 18.95 5.35 -5.21
N GLU A 163 20.17 5.41 -4.69
CA GLU A 163 21.31 4.65 -5.22
C GLU A 163 21.08 3.12 -5.07
N GLN A 164 20.53 2.68 -3.95
CA GLN A 164 20.14 1.27 -3.76
C GLN A 164 19.12 0.84 -4.83
N CYS A 165 18.11 1.65 -5.10
CA CYS A 165 17.11 1.37 -6.14
C CYS A 165 17.72 1.32 -7.54
N ILE A 166 18.62 2.26 -7.88
CA ILE A 166 19.32 2.27 -9.18
C ILE A 166 20.15 1.00 -9.35
N SER A 167 20.88 0.58 -8.32
CA SER A 167 21.74 -0.60 -8.36
C SER A 167 20.97 -1.92 -8.55
N HIS A 168 19.67 -1.93 -8.20
CA HIS A 168 18.77 -3.08 -8.30
C HIS A 168 17.71 -2.95 -9.40
N GLU A 169 17.79 -1.89 -10.24
CA GLU A 169 16.83 -1.61 -11.32
C GLU A 169 15.38 -1.43 -10.83
N VAL A 170 15.20 -0.93 -9.60
CA VAL A 170 13.90 -0.63 -8.99
C VAL A 170 13.51 0.81 -9.24
N HIS A 171 12.25 1.07 -9.56
CA HIS A 171 11.75 2.44 -9.68
C HIS A 171 11.80 3.17 -8.34
N PHE A 172 12.16 4.46 -8.40
CA PHE A 172 12.28 5.33 -7.21
C PHE A 172 11.41 6.57 -7.39
N GLU A 173 10.67 6.94 -6.35
CA GLU A 173 9.86 8.16 -6.31
C GLU A 173 10.11 8.89 -4.99
N PHE A 174 10.38 10.20 -5.06
CA PHE A 174 10.48 11.10 -3.91
C PHE A 174 9.27 12.04 -3.85
N ARG A 175 8.63 12.15 -2.66
CA ARG A 175 7.42 12.96 -2.41
C ARG A 175 7.60 13.98 -1.30
#